data_661cdb244451082f181abc1216c903e6
#
_entry.id   661cdb244451082f181abc1216c903e6
#
_cell.length_a   1.000
_cell.length_b   1.000
_cell.length_c   1.000
_cell.angle_alpha   90.00
_cell.angle_beta   90.00
_cell.angle_gamma   90.00
#
_symmetry.space_group_name_H-M   'P 1'
#
loop_
_entity.id
_entity.type
_entity.pdbx_description
1 polymer ?
#
loop_
_entity_poly.entity_id
_entity_poly.type
_entity_poly.pdbx_seq_one_letter_code
_entity_poly.pdbx_strand_id
1 'polypeptide(L)'
;MPTGSMKISALDRLKKAANLSPVKKTVKLSNGDELEFYRTPLTMAERERAQKPAGDDVNAFALQLLVQKAMDENGQRLFQAGQIAELKNEVRDADLQALMLAVISEDSEEDVDAKN
;
A
#
# COMPACT_ATOMS: atom_id res chain seq x y z
N MET A 1 -7.24 40.89 -8.14
CA MET A 1 -6.98 40.13 -8.36
C MET A 1 -6.93 39.32 -8.48
N PRO A 2 -7.28 39.23 -8.49
CA PRO A 2 -7.41 37.99 -8.38
C PRO A 2 -6.69 37.22 -9.10
N THR A 3 -6.07 37.65 -9.63
CA THR A 3 -5.29 36.80 -10.31
C THR A 3 -4.73 35.69 -9.54
N GLY A 4 -4.33 35.93 -8.36
CA GLY A 4 -3.87 34.88 -7.49
C GLY A 4 -4.89 33.79 -7.32
N SER A 5 -6.15 34.19 -7.27
CA SER A 5 -7.23 33.22 -7.06
C SER A 5 -7.43 32.31 -8.25
N MET A 6 -6.93 32.70 -9.38
CA MET A 6 -7.08 31.90 -10.58
C MET A 6 -6.01 30.83 -10.68
N LYS A 7 -4.97 30.98 -9.90
CA LYS A 7 -3.87 30.05 -9.98
C LYS A 7 -4.01 28.98 -8.94
N ILE A 8 -3.80 27.74 -9.38
CA ILE A 8 -3.77 26.61 -8.47
C ILE A 8 -2.33 26.43 -8.06
N SER A 9 -2.07 26.42 -6.77
CA SER A 9 -0.71 26.26 -6.27
C SER A 9 -0.20 24.86 -6.62
N ALA A 10 1.12 24.71 -6.61
CA ALA A 10 1.72 23.41 -6.85
C ALA A 10 1.23 22.39 -5.83
N LEU A 11 1.11 22.82 -4.57
CA LEU A 11 0.62 21.92 -3.52
C LEU A 11 -0.80 21.45 -3.81
N ASP A 12 -1.67 22.37 -4.21
CA ASP A 12 -3.05 21.98 -4.52
C ASP A 12 -3.11 21.01 -5.68
N ARG A 13 -2.26 21.20 -6.67
CA ARG A 13 -2.20 20.32 -7.82
C ARG A 13 -1.74 18.92 -7.41
N LEU A 14 -0.77 18.84 -6.50
CA LEU A 14 -0.29 17.56 -5.99
C LEU A 14 -1.36 16.86 -5.17
N LYS A 15 -2.09 17.61 -4.35
CA LYS A 15 -3.19 17.01 -3.56
C LYS A 15 -4.26 16.43 -4.47
N LYS A 16 -4.58 17.15 -5.53
CA LYS A 16 -5.58 16.67 -6.47
C LYS A 16 -5.09 15.42 -7.20
N ALA A 17 -3.84 15.41 -7.60
CA ALA A 17 -3.26 14.25 -8.27
C ALA A 17 -3.14 13.05 -7.36
N ALA A 18 -3.05 13.28 -6.06
CA ALA A 18 -2.83 12.21 -5.09
C ALA A 18 -3.92 11.16 -5.13
N ASN A 19 -5.18 11.60 -5.23
CA ASN A 19 -6.30 10.68 -5.29
C ASN A 19 -6.13 9.51 -4.33
N LEU A 20 -6.24 9.79 -3.04
CA LEU A 20 -5.95 8.80 -2.00
C LEU A 20 -7.10 7.83 -1.72
N SER A 21 -7.94 7.60 -2.71
CA SER A 21 -9.05 6.65 -2.58
C SER A 21 -8.52 5.22 -2.45
N PRO A 22 -9.19 4.37 -1.67
CA PRO A 22 -8.79 2.98 -1.55
C PRO A 22 -8.87 2.24 -2.87
N VAL A 23 -7.91 1.38 -3.11
CA VAL A 23 -7.84 0.56 -4.30
C VAL A 23 -7.86 -0.91 -3.89
N LYS A 24 -8.70 -1.69 -4.56
CA LYS A 24 -8.81 -3.11 -4.28
C LYS A 24 -7.65 -3.88 -4.90
N LYS A 25 -7.07 -4.75 -4.10
CA LYS A 25 -6.01 -5.65 -4.55
C LYS A 25 -6.46 -7.09 -4.34
N THR A 26 -6.07 -7.95 -5.23
CA THR A 26 -6.38 -9.38 -5.12
C THR A 26 -5.07 -10.15 -5.25
N VAL A 27 -4.83 -11.04 -4.32
CA VAL A 27 -3.62 -11.86 -4.31
C VAL A 27 -4.02 -13.33 -4.30
N LYS A 28 -3.43 -14.11 -5.20
CA LYS A 28 -3.68 -15.54 -5.21
C LYS A 28 -2.70 -16.21 -4.27
N LEU A 29 -3.23 -16.99 -3.36
CA LEU A 29 -2.42 -17.68 -2.37
C LEU A 29 -1.95 -19.03 -2.89
N SER A 30 -0.97 -19.59 -2.20
CA SER A 30 -0.35 -20.85 -2.61
C SER A 30 -1.33 -22.01 -2.69
N ASN A 31 -2.39 -21.96 -1.89
CA ASN A 31 -3.39 -23.03 -1.90
C ASN A 31 -4.50 -22.83 -2.92
N GLY A 32 -4.39 -21.78 -3.74
CA GLY A 32 -5.39 -21.48 -4.76
C GLY A 32 -6.46 -20.51 -4.35
N ASP A 33 -6.56 -20.20 -3.07
CA ASP A 33 -7.52 -19.20 -2.61
C ASP A 33 -7.07 -17.81 -3.03
N GLU A 34 -8.02 -16.88 -3.06
CA GLU A 34 -7.70 -15.48 -3.32
C GLU A 34 -7.97 -14.66 -2.07
N LEU A 35 -7.05 -13.77 -1.76
CA LEU A 35 -7.23 -12.84 -0.67
C LEU A 35 -7.40 -11.44 -1.25
N GLU A 36 -8.52 -10.80 -0.92
CA GLU A 36 -8.80 -9.45 -1.38
C GLU A 36 -8.61 -8.47 -0.22
N PHE A 37 -8.04 -7.33 -0.53
CA PHE A 37 -7.91 -6.28 0.46
C PHE A 37 -7.84 -4.94 -0.26
N TYR A 38 -7.88 -3.87 0.53
CA TYR A 38 -7.83 -2.52 -0.01
C TYR A 38 -6.61 -1.80 0.56
N ARG A 39 -6.10 -0.87 -0.19
CA ARG A 39 -5.05 0.01 0.31
C ARG A 39 -5.17 1.35 -0.38
N THR A 40 -4.74 2.42 0.31
CA THR A 40 -4.66 3.73 -0.30
C THR A 40 -3.26 3.94 -0.85
N PRO A 41 -3.10 4.84 -1.83
CA PRO A 41 -1.76 5.14 -2.33
C PRO A 41 -0.84 5.61 -1.21
N LEU A 42 0.43 5.31 -1.34
CA LEU A 42 1.41 5.56 -0.31
C LEU A 42 1.77 7.05 -0.23
N THR A 43 1.75 7.59 0.97
CA THR A 43 2.25 8.94 1.22
C THR A 43 3.64 8.86 1.83
N MET A 44 4.37 9.97 1.78
CA MET A 44 5.70 10.02 2.38
C MET A 44 5.65 9.75 3.88
N ALA A 45 4.64 10.29 4.55
CA ALA A 45 4.50 10.10 6.00
C ALA A 45 4.32 8.62 6.34
N GLU A 46 3.54 7.91 5.52
CA GLU A 46 3.33 6.48 5.73
C GLU A 46 4.62 5.71 5.48
N ARG A 47 5.36 6.09 4.45
CA ARG A 47 6.63 5.43 4.17
C ARG A 47 7.62 5.64 5.31
N GLU A 48 7.70 6.85 5.82
CA GLU A 48 8.59 7.13 6.95
C GLU A 48 8.19 6.34 8.19
N ARG A 49 6.89 6.23 8.42
CA ARG A 49 6.39 5.48 9.56
C ARG A 49 6.76 4.00 9.48
N ALA A 50 6.76 3.45 8.27
CA ALA A 50 7.15 2.06 8.07
C ALA A 50 8.66 1.89 8.12
N GLN A 51 9.39 2.88 7.63
CA GLN A 51 10.85 2.84 7.57
C GLN A 51 11.48 2.88 8.96
N LYS A 52 10.87 3.62 9.87
CA LYS A 52 11.46 3.85 11.18
C LYS A 52 11.76 2.55 11.93
N PRO A 53 10.79 1.65 12.10
CA PRO A 53 11.09 0.38 12.78
C PRO A 53 11.91 -0.59 11.92
N ALA A 54 11.89 -0.42 10.61
CA ALA A 54 12.56 -1.36 9.71
C ALA A 54 14.04 -1.07 9.51
N GLY A 55 14.46 0.16 9.73
CA GLY A 55 15.84 0.55 9.47
C GLY A 55 16.19 0.32 8.01
N ASP A 56 17.27 -0.40 7.74
CA ASP A 56 17.73 -0.68 6.39
C ASP A 56 17.19 -1.99 5.82
N ASP A 57 16.37 -2.69 6.57
CA ASP A 57 15.87 -3.99 6.14
C ASP A 57 14.67 -3.81 5.21
N VAL A 58 14.86 -4.13 3.93
CA VAL A 58 13.83 -3.94 2.92
C VAL A 58 12.61 -4.82 3.19
N ASN A 59 12.83 -6.05 3.63
CA ASN A 59 11.71 -6.95 3.92
C ASN A 59 10.93 -6.47 5.14
N ALA A 60 11.63 -5.99 6.15
CA ALA A 60 10.96 -5.46 7.33
C ALA A 60 10.14 -4.22 6.97
N PHE A 61 10.66 -3.38 6.08
CA PHE A 61 9.94 -2.21 5.60
C PHE A 61 8.65 -2.61 4.89
N ALA A 62 8.76 -3.57 3.96
CA ALA A 62 7.59 -4.03 3.21
C ALA A 62 6.54 -4.66 4.13
N LEU A 63 6.98 -5.38 5.13
CA LEU A 63 6.07 -5.99 6.10
C LEU A 63 5.37 -4.93 6.94
N GLN A 64 6.09 -3.89 7.34
CA GLN A 64 5.47 -2.78 8.06
C GLN A 64 4.40 -2.10 7.20
N LEU A 65 4.69 -1.91 5.92
CA LEU A 65 3.70 -1.33 5.02
C LEU A 65 2.47 -2.21 4.89
N LEU A 66 2.67 -3.51 4.79
CA LEU A 66 1.55 -4.44 4.70
C LEU A 66 0.63 -4.29 5.93
N VAL A 67 1.21 -4.31 7.11
CA VAL A 67 0.44 -4.21 8.34
C VAL A 67 -0.27 -2.85 8.44
N GLN A 68 0.40 -1.79 8.03
CA GLN A 68 -0.17 -0.46 8.17
C GLN A 68 -1.19 -0.12 7.11
N LYS A 69 -1.08 -0.71 5.91
CA LYS A 69 -1.87 -0.27 4.78
C LYS A 69 -2.99 -1.22 4.37
N ALA A 70 -2.81 -2.52 4.56
CA ALA A 70 -3.83 -3.47 4.11
C ALA A 70 -5.06 -3.37 5.00
N MET A 71 -6.22 -3.19 4.37
CA MET A 71 -7.47 -3.03 5.10
C MET A 71 -8.60 -3.72 4.37
N ASP A 72 -9.69 -3.92 5.09
CA ASP A 72 -10.87 -4.53 4.49
C ASP A 72 -11.72 -3.45 3.81
N GLU A 73 -12.86 -3.84 3.28
CA GLU A 73 -13.73 -2.92 2.56
C GLU A 73 -14.29 -1.83 3.45
N ASN A 74 -14.24 -2.01 4.75
CA ASN A 74 -14.72 -1.00 5.72
C ASN A 74 -13.59 -0.10 6.22
N GLY A 75 -12.39 -0.27 5.71
CA GLY A 75 -11.26 0.54 6.10
C GLY A 75 -10.57 0.08 7.36
N GLN A 76 -10.90 -1.11 7.87
CA GLN A 76 -10.25 -1.64 9.06
C GLN A 76 -9.05 -2.47 8.68
N ARG A 77 -7.99 -2.38 9.47
CA ARG A 77 -6.76 -3.12 9.17
C ARG A 77 -7.00 -4.62 9.17
N LEU A 78 -6.43 -5.30 8.18
CA LEU A 78 -6.46 -6.75 8.13
C LEU A 78 -5.51 -7.37 9.13
N PHE A 79 -4.37 -6.72 9.35
CA PHE A 79 -3.33 -7.25 10.22
C PHE A 79 -2.98 -6.25 11.29
N GLN A 80 -2.61 -6.75 12.45
CA GLN A 80 -2.20 -5.91 13.57
C GLN A 80 -0.70 -6.02 13.76
N ALA A 81 -0.10 -4.98 14.35
CA ALA A 81 1.34 -4.97 14.59
C ALA A 81 1.78 -6.18 15.42
N GLY A 82 0.93 -6.63 16.33
CA GLY A 82 1.24 -7.80 17.16
C GLY A 82 1.25 -9.10 16.40
N GLN A 83 0.80 -9.12 15.14
CA GLN A 83 0.78 -10.33 14.33
C GLN A 83 1.99 -10.49 13.43
N ILE A 84 2.92 -9.55 13.50
CA ILE A 84 4.09 -9.60 12.63
C ILE A 84 4.87 -10.90 12.79
N ALA A 85 5.05 -11.36 14.02
CA ALA A 85 5.78 -12.60 14.26
C ALA A 85 5.08 -13.79 13.62
N GLU A 86 3.74 -13.84 13.70
CA GLU A 86 2.99 -14.90 13.06
C GLU A 86 3.12 -14.86 11.55
N LEU A 87 3.05 -13.65 10.98
CA LEU A 87 3.22 -13.50 9.54
C LEU A 87 4.58 -14.01 9.08
N LYS A 88 5.61 -13.75 9.88
CA LYS A 88 6.96 -14.17 9.51
C LYS A 88 7.19 -15.68 9.68
N ASN A 89 6.52 -16.28 10.62
CA ASN A 89 6.83 -17.66 11.00
C ASN A 89 5.78 -18.69 10.59
N GLU A 90 4.56 -18.26 10.32
CA GLU A 90 3.47 -19.19 10.08
C GLU A 90 2.79 -19.03 8.74
N VAL A 91 3.32 -18.16 7.88
CA VAL A 91 2.80 -17.92 6.55
C VAL A 91 3.91 -18.25 5.56
N ARG A 92 3.54 -18.86 4.44
CA ARG A 92 4.53 -19.16 3.41
C ARG A 92 5.18 -17.89 2.90
N ASP A 93 6.47 -17.94 2.72
CA ASP A 93 7.20 -16.77 2.23
C ASP A 93 6.64 -16.29 0.90
N ALA A 94 6.29 -17.21 -0.01
CA ALA A 94 5.75 -16.82 -1.31
C ALA A 94 4.45 -16.02 -1.16
N ASP A 95 3.59 -16.41 -0.24
CA ASP A 95 2.35 -15.70 -0.02
C ASP A 95 2.58 -14.34 0.61
N LEU A 96 3.49 -14.28 1.57
CA LEU A 96 3.82 -13.02 2.22
C LEU A 96 4.46 -12.05 1.23
N GLN A 97 5.35 -12.54 0.37
CA GLN A 97 5.96 -11.69 -0.65
C GLN A 97 4.91 -11.16 -1.62
N ALA A 98 3.96 -11.99 -2.01
CA ALA A 98 2.89 -11.56 -2.90
C ALA A 98 2.04 -10.46 -2.26
N LEU A 99 1.72 -10.60 -0.98
CA LEU A 99 0.95 -9.59 -0.26
C LEU A 99 1.73 -8.27 -0.15
N MET A 100 3.00 -8.35 0.20
CA MET A 100 3.83 -7.17 0.33
C MET A 100 3.96 -6.44 -1.01
N LEU A 101 4.14 -7.20 -2.08
CA LEU A 101 4.25 -6.59 -3.40
C LEU A 101 2.95 -5.90 -3.80
N ALA A 102 1.80 -6.53 -3.49
CA ALA A 102 0.51 -5.94 -3.81
C ALA A 102 0.27 -4.62 -3.07
N VAL A 103 0.76 -4.53 -1.84
CA VAL A 103 0.61 -3.30 -1.06
C VAL A 103 1.47 -2.18 -1.64
N ILE A 104 2.66 -2.50 -2.09
CA ILE A 104 3.62 -1.50 -2.57
C ILE A 104 3.33 -1.07 -4.00
N SER A 105 2.82 -1.98 -4.84
CA SER A 105 2.63 -1.71 -6.25
C SER A 105 1.66 -0.57 -6.51
N GLU A 106 2.01 0.27 -7.47
CA GLU A 106 1.08 1.29 -7.93
C GLU A 106 0.07 0.62 -8.86
N ASP A 107 -1.11 1.17 -8.91
CA ASP A 107 -2.17 0.53 -9.66
C ASP A 107 -2.13 0.77 -11.10
N SER A 108 -1.59 1.83 -11.42
CA SER A 108 -1.69 2.18 -12.81
C SER A 108 -0.85 1.32 -13.68
N GLU A 109 -0.61 0.40 -13.24
CA GLU A 109 0.06 -0.36 -13.98
C GLU A 109 -0.47 -1.06 -14.82
N GLU A 110 -1.18 -0.54 -14.46
CA GLU A 110 -1.47 -0.82 -15.03
C GLU A 110 -1.51 -0.71 -16.06
N ASP A 111 -1.53 -0.44 -15.75
CA ASP A 111 -1.58 -0.36 -16.57
C ASP A 111 -1.29 -0.58 -17.51
N VAL A 112 -1.29 -0.56 -17.51
CA VAL A 112 -1.04 -0.64 -18.23
C VAL A 112 -0.81 -1.05 -19.12
N ASP A 113 -0.85 -1.15 -18.96
CA ASP A 113 -0.66 -1.54 -19.73
C ASP A 113 -0.61 -1.75 -20.65
N ALA A 114 -0.80 -1.55 -20.54
CA ALA A 114 -0.80 -1.68 -21.24
C ALA A 114 -0.47 -1.84 -22.27
N LYS A 115 -0.34 -1.77 -22.27
CA LYS A 115 0.02 -1.90 -23.03
C LYS A 115 0.48 -2.25 -23.75
N ASN A 116 0.34 -2.30 -23.71
CA ASN A 116 0.90 -2.59 -24.19
C ASN A 116 1.00 -2.91 -24.59
#